data_15989be21fd1ac3c946014b86159905a
#
_entry.id   15989be21fd1ac3c946014b86159905a
#
_cell.length_a   1.000
_cell.length_b   1.000
_cell.length_c   1.000
_cell.angle_alpha   90.00
_cell.angle_beta   90.00
_cell.angle_gamma   90.00
#
_symmetry.space_group_name_H-M   'P 1'
#
loop_
_entity.id
_entity.type
_entity.pdbx_description
1 polymer ?
#
loop_
_entity_poly.entity_id
_entity_poly.type
_entity_poly.pdbx_seq_one_letter_code
_entity_poly.pdbx_strand_id
1 'polypeptide(L)'
;MKYDFAAIEKKWQEKWEQTKPYAAVTGDKKPKFYGLIEFPYPSAAGLHVGHPRPFTAMDIICRKKRMQGYNVLNPIGFDAFGLPTENFAIKNHIHPAIVTKRHIENFTRQLKMLGYSFDWDRVVDTT
;
A
#
# COMPACT_ATOMS: atom_id res chain seq x y z
N MET A 1 -10.33 2.56 -32.44
CA MET A 1 -9.32 3.20 -31.56
C MET A 1 -8.83 2.14 -30.59
N LYS A 2 -7.53 1.87 -30.52
CA LYS A 2 -6.98 0.87 -29.57
C LYS A 2 -6.92 1.51 -28.18
N TYR A 3 -7.50 0.85 -27.17
CA TYR A 3 -7.44 1.33 -25.78
C TYR A 3 -6.02 1.16 -25.24
N ASP A 4 -5.36 2.28 -24.91
CA ASP A 4 -4.00 2.29 -24.34
C ASP A 4 -4.09 2.35 -22.81
N PHE A 5 -4.26 1.19 -22.20
CA PHE A 5 -4.37 1.07 -20.75
C PHE A 5 -3.07 1.48 -20.03
N ALA A 6 -1.90 1.22 -20.62
CA ALA A 6 -0.63 1.56 -19.97
C ALA A 6 -0.44 3.09 -19.82
N ALA A 7 -0.76 3.85 -20.86
CA ALA A 7 -0.72 5.31 -20.79
C ALA A 7 -1.77 5.89 -19.82
N ILE A 8 -2.97 5.29 -19.80
CA ILE A 8 -4.05 5.71 -18.91
C ILE A 8 -3.70 5.43 -17.45
N GLU A 9 -3.22 4.23 -17.15
CA GLU A 9 -2.82 3.84 -15.79
C GLU A 9 -1.71 4.76 -15.26
N LYS A 10 -0.65 4.97 -16.04
CA LYS A 10 0.46 5.87 -15.68
C LYS A 10 -0.05 7.29 -15.38
N LYS A 11 -0.87 7.86 -16.26
CA LYS A 11 -1.47 9.18 -16.06
C LYS A 11 -2.22 9.31 -14.74
N TRP A 12 -3.04 8.29 -14.40
CA TRP A 12 -3.84 8.34 -13.19
C TRP A 12 -3.02 8.10 -11.94
N GLN A 13 -2.04 7.22 -11.97
CA GLN A 13 -1.10 6.99 -10.86
C GLN A 13 -0.35 8.28 -10.53
N GLU A 14 0.22 8.96 -11.53
CA GLU A 14 0.89 10.25 -11.35
C GLU A 14 -0.06 11.32 -10.77
N LYS A 15 -1.29 11.37 -11.26
CA LYS A 15 -2.30 12.30 -10.73
C LYS A 15 -2.64 12.03 -9.28
N TRP A 16 -2.78 10.77 -8.88
CA TRP A 16 -3.07 10.39 -7.48
C TRP A 16 -1.91 10.72 -6.55
N GLU A 17 -0.67 10.55 -6.98
CA GLU A 17 0.50 10.98 -6.20
C GLU A 17 0.50 12.49 -5.95
N GLN A 18 0.14 13.27 -6.95
CA GLN A 18 0.12 14.73 -6.85
C GLN A 18 -1.06 15.25 -6.01
N THR A 19 -2.25 14.70 -6.22
CA THR A 19 -3.50 15.23 -5.62
C THR A 19 -3.87 14.57 -4.30
N LYS A 20 -3.26 13.42 -3.96
CA LYS A 20 -3.48 12.65 -2.73
C LYS A 20 -4.97 12.47 -2.37
N PRO A 21 -5.83 12.01 -3.31
CA PRO A 21 -7.28 12.01 -3.12
C PRO A 21 -7.77 11.03 -2.05
N TYR A 22 -6.87 10.21 -1.54
CA TYR A 22 -7.16 9.17 -0.56
C TYR A 22 -6.64 9.49 0.85
N ALA A 23 -5.98 10.63 1.04
CA ALA A 23 -5.50 11.06 2.34
C ALA A 23 -6.66 11.35 3.29
N ALA A 24 -6.60 10.80 4.49
CA ALA A 24 -7.56 11.09 5.54
C ALA A 24 -7.24 12.44 6.21
N VAL A 25 -8.27 13.22 6.50
CA VAL A 25 -8.13 14.53 7.12
C VAL A 25 -8.33 14.44 8.63
N THR A 26 -7.29 14.79 9.40
CA THR A 26 -7.39 14.82 10.86
C THR A 26 -8.30 15.97 11.28
N GLY A 27 -9.25 15.68 12.17
CA GLY A 27 -10.20 16.70 12.66
C GLY A 27 -11.39 16.99 11.74
N ASP A 28 -11.52 16.31 10.60
CA ASP A 28 -12.69 16.45 9.72
C ASP A 28 -13.99 16.09 10.48
N LYS A 29 -15.04 16.86 10.21
CA LYS A 29 -16.38 16.65 10.79
C LYS A 29 -17.19 15.52 10.13
N LYS A 30 -16.74 15.03 8.98
CA LYS A 30 -17.38 13.90 8.29
C LYS A 30 -17.38 12.65 9.16
N PRO A 31 -18.37 11.77 8.99
CA PRO A 31 -18.34 10.47 9.65
C PRO A 31 -17.06 9.72 9.29
N LYS A 32 -16.44 9.08 10.28
CA LYS A 32 -15.16 8.39 10.12
C LYS A 32 -15.38 6.94 9.73
N PHE A 33 -14.52 6.45 8.85
CA PHE A 33 -14.40 5.04 8.53
C PHE A 33 -12.93 4.62 8.55
N TYR A 34 -12.63 3.55 9.26
CA TYR A 34 -11.30 2.99 9.37
C TYR A 34 -11.28 1.62 8.68
N GLY A 35 -10.58 1.54 7.56
CA GLY A 35 -10.35 0.28 6.84
C GLY A 35 -8.96 -0.23 7.11
N LEU A 36 -8.82 -1.23 7.97
CA LEU A 36 -7.55 -1.86 8.29
C LEU A 36 -7.38 -3.15 7.50
N ILE A 37 -6.20 -3.32 6.95
CA ILE A 37 -5.74 -4.56 6.31
C ILE A 37 -4.48 -5.04 7.00
N GLU A 38 -4.23 -6.34 6.98
CA GLU A 38 -3.00 -6.92 7.48
C GLU A 38 -1.79 -6.41 6.69
N PHE A 39 -0.77 -5.94 7.39
CA PHE A 39 0.45 -5.43 6.76
C PHE A 39 1.31 -6.59 6.28
N PRO A 40 1.79 -6.55 5.03
CA PRO A 40 2.63 -7.61 4.51
C PRO A 40 4.01 -7.61 5.16
N TYR A 41 4.60 -8.79 5.31
CA TYR A 41 6.02 -8.92 5.64
C TYR A 41 6.88 -8.59 4.41
N PRO A 42 7.83 -7.67 4.48
CA PRO A 42 8.73 -7.35 3.37
C PRO A 42 9.86 -8.40 3.26
N SER A 43 9.50 -9.67 3.22
CA SER A 43 10.40 -10.82 3.33
C SER A 43 10.77 -11.49 2.01
N ALA A 44 10.13 -11.10 0.91
CA ALA A 44 10.32 -11.68 -0.40
C ALA A 44 10.62 -10.62 -1.46
N ALA A 45 11.01 -11.07 -2.65
CA ALA A 45 11.29 -10.18 -3.78
C ALA A 45 10.10 -9.36 -4.27
N GLY A 46 8.88 -9.62 -3.78
CA GLY A 46 7.67 -8.90 -4.12
C GLY A 46 6.41 -9.55 -3.53
N LEU A 47 5.28 -8.90 -3.81
CA LEU A 47 3.96 -9.39 -3.46
C LEU A 47 3.63 -10.68 -4.22
N HIS A 48 2.91 -11.57 -3.58
CA HIS A 48 2.29 -12.72 -4.24
C HIS A 48 0.77 -12.51 -4.37
N VAL A 49 0.11 -13.31 -5.19
CA VAL A 49 -1.33 -13.18 -5.50
C VAL A 49 -2.26 -13.26 -4.27
N GLY A 50 -1.78 -13.80 -3.16
CA GLY A 50 -2.53 -13.81 -1.90
C GLY A 50 -2.72 -12.41 -1.29
N HIS A 51 -1.78 -11.48 -1.51
CA HIS A 51 -1.88 -10.11 -0.99
C HIS A 51 -2.99 -9.30 -1.68
N PRO A 52 -3.08 -9.23 -3.02
CA PRO A 52 -4.12 -8.45 -3.69
C PRO A 52 -5.55 -8.85 -3.34
N ARG A 53 -5.79 -10.10 -2.99
CA ARG A 53 -7.16 -10.58 -2.70
C ARG A 53 -7.83 -9.81 -1.56
N PRO A 54 -7.31 -9.79 -0.32
CA PRO A 54 -7.90 -9.00 0.77
C PRO A 54 -7.75 -7.50 0.54
N PHE A 55 -6.66 -7.03 -0.07
CA PHE A 55 -6.42 -5.61 -0.34
C PHE A 55 -7.47 -5.06 -1.29
N THR A 56 -7.80 -5.77 -2.37
CA THR A 56 -8.84 -5.37 -3.31
C THR A 56 -10.21 -5.31 -2.65
N ALA A 57 -10.56 -6.31 -1.81
CA ALA A 57 -11.83 -6.33 -1.12
C ALA A 57 -11.99 -5.11 -0.19
N MET A 58 -10.97 -4.79 0.60
CA MET A 58 -10.98 -3.61 1.47
C MET A 58 -10.97 -2.30 0.67
N ASP A 59 -10.21 -2.24 -0.42
CA ASP A 59 -10.16 -1.06 -1.29
C ASP A 59 -11.52 -0.71 -1.88
N ILE A 60 -12.29 -1.70 -2.33
CA ILE A 60 -13.66 -1.52 -2.80
C ILE A 60 -14.53 -0.90 -1.71
N ILE A 61 -14.46 -1.40 -0.48
CA ILE A 61 -15.22 -0.88 0.66
C ILE A 61 -14.80 0.56 0.96
N CYS A 62 -13.50 0.83 1.01
CA CYS A 62 -12.97 2.17 1.29
C CYS A 62 -13.38 3.19 0.23
N ARG A 63 -13.32 2.83 -1.06
CA ARG A 63 -13.81 3.69 -2.16
C ARG A 63 -15.30 3.96 -2.04
N LYS A 64 -16.12 2.92 -1.80
CA LYS A 64 -17.55 3.08 -1.56
C LYS A 64 -17.83 4.03 -0.40
N LYS A 65 -17.12 3.90 0.71
CA LYS A 65 -17.29 4.79 1.88
C LYS A 65 -16.92 6.24 1.57
N ARG A 66 -15.85 6.48 0.80
CA ARG A 66 -15.52 7.85 0.33
C ARG A 66 -16.64 8.44 -0.54
N MET A 67 -17.19 7.64 -1.47
CA MET A 67 -18.32 8.07 -2.30
C MET A 67 -19.57 8.37 -1.48
N GLN A 68 -19.74 7.76 -0.31
CA GLN A 68 -20.81 8.02 0.65
C GLN A 68 -20.54 9.23 1.57
N GLY A 69 -19.43 9.93 1.37
CA GLY A 69 -19.09 11.14 2.14
C GLY A 69 -18.33 10.90 3.44
N TYR A 70 -17.82 9.69 3.68
CA TYR A 70 -16.99 9.42 4.86
C TYR A 70 -15.57 9.96 4.70
N ASN A 71 -14.98 10.39 5.81
CA ASN A 71 -13.54 10.56 5.93
C ASN A 71 -12.93 9.18 6.22
N VAL A 72 -12.25 8.62 5.23
CA VAL A 72 -11.77 7.24 5.26
C VAL A 72 -10.28 7.19 5.52
N LEU A 73 -9.89 6.58 6.63
CA LEU A 73 -8.51 6.17 6.88
C LEU A 73 -8.34 4.71 6.41
N ASN A 74 -7.54 4.52 5.38
CA ASN A 74 -7.13 3.22 4.85
C ASN A 74 -5.60 3.19 4.82
N PRO A 75 -4.94 2.91 5.96
CA PRO A 75 -3.49 2.91 6.05
C PRO A 75 -2.92 1.66 5.41
N ILE A 76 -1.67 1.75 4.99
CA ILE A 76 -0.83 0.61 4.65
C ILE A 76 0.43 0.66 5.50
N GLY A 77 1.06 -0.46 5.69
CA GLY A 77 2.32 -0.55 6.40
C GLY A 77 3.05 -1.82 6.04
N PHE A 78 4.15 -2.04 6.76
CA PHE A 78 4.98 -3.21 6.59
C PHE A 78 5.32 -3.78 7.96
N ASP A 79 5.02 -5.06 8.15
CA ASP A 79 5.47 -5.80 9.33
C ASP A 79 6.92 -6.24 9.09
N ALA A 80 7.83 -5.35 9.45
CA ALA A 80 9.22 -5.43 9.05
C ALA A 80 10.07 -6.30 9.98
N PHE A 81 9.54 -6.73 11.12
CA PHE A 81 10.16 -7.73 11.97
C PHE A 81 9.75 -9.15 11.54
N GLY A 82 10.73 -10.05 11.40
CA GLY A 82 10.40 -11.45 11.18
C GLY A 82 11.55 -12.30 10.67
N LEU A 83 11.54 -13.58 11.05
CA LEU A 83 12.50 -14.60 10.62
C LEU A 83 12.72 -14.68 9.10
N PRO A 84 11.69 -14.53 8.23
CA PRO A 84 11.92 -14.61 6.78
C PRO A 84 12.91 -13.56 6.28
N THR A 85 12.83 -12.33 6.75
CA THR A 85 13.77 -11.25 6.36
C THR A 85 15.16 -11.51 6.94
N GLU A 86 15.25 -11.93 8.19
CA GLU A 86 16.52 -12.27 8.84
C GLU A 86 17.21 -13.44 8.15
N ASN A 87 16.49 -14.51 7.88
CA ASN A 87 17.02 -15.69 7.16
C ASN A 87 17.51 -15.33 5.76
N PHE A 88 16.78 -14.46 5.06
CA PHE A 88 17.22 -13.96 3.76
C PHE A 88 18.52 -13.15 3.89
N ALA A 89 18.59 -12.28 4.89
CA ALA A 89 19.76 -11.45 5.16
C ALA A 89 21.01 -12.31 5.47
N ILE A 90 20.86 -13.30 6.34
CA ILE A 90 21.93 -14.25 6.70
C ILE A 90 22.40 -15.02 5.46
N LYS A 91 21.47 -15.59 4.70
CA LYS A 91 21.79 -16.39 3.49
C LYS A 91 22.56 -15.59 2.42
N ASN A 92 22.28 -14.29 2.33
CA ASN A 92 22.87 -13.42 1.32
C ASN A 92 24.01 -12.55 1.87
N HIS A 93 24.39 -12.71 3.13
CA HIS A 93 25.42 -11.90 3.80
C HIS A 93 25.16 -10.39 3.71
N ILE A 94 23.92 -9.98 3.85
CA ILE A 94 23.47 -8.58 3.80
C ILE A 94 22.84 -8.21 5.14
N HIS A 95 23.07 -6.99 5.61
CA HIS A 95 22.44 -6.53 6.85
C HIS A 95 20.90 -6.48 6.71
N PRO A 96 20.12 -6.98 7.69
CA PRO A 96 18.64 -7.02 7.61
C PRO A 96 18.00 -5.68 7.27
N ALA A 97 18.46 -4.58 7.84
CA ALA A 97 17.92 -3.25 7.56
C ALA A 97 18.00 -2.86 6.07
N ILE A 98 19.06 -3.27 5.37
CA ILE A 98 19.23 -3.00 3.93
C ILE A 98 18.23 -3.83 3.12
N VAL A 99 18.06 -5.08 3.49
CA VAL A 99 17.10 -5.99 2.84
C VAL A 99 15.68 -5.47 3.03
N THR A 100 15.30 -5.16 4.27
CA THR A 100 13.99 -4.64 4.62
C THR A 100 13.65 -3.39 3.80
N LYS A 101 14.54 -2.41 3.78
CA LYS A 101 14.34 -1.17 3.02
C LYS A 101 14.09 -1.44 1.53
N ARG A 102 14.92 -2.26 0.89
CA ARG A 102 14.78 -2.61 -0.53
C ARG A 102 13.44 -3.32 -0.82
N HIS A 103 13.04 -4.21 0.06
CA HIS A 103 11.78 -4.94 -0.10
C HIS A 103 10.58 -4.01 0.09
N ILE A 104 10.59 -3.12 1.09
CA ILE A 104 9.54 -2.10 1.29
C ILE A 104 9.40 -1.21 0.05
N GLU A 105 10.50 -0.73 -0.51
CA GLU A 105 10.49 0.07 -1.75
C GLU A 105 9.82 -0.68 -2.91
N ASN A 106 10.16 -1.96 -3.11
CA ASN A 106 9.56 -2.77 -4.16
C ASN A 106 8.08 -3.07 -3.90
N PHE A 107 7.71 -3.42 -2.68
CA PHE A 107 6.30 -3.66 -2.30
C PHE A 107 5.46 -2.39 -2.50
N THR A 108 5.98 -1.24 -2.06
CA THR A 108 5.33 0.07 -2.27
C THR A 108 5.09 0.33 -3.75
N ARG A 109 6.10 0.12 -4.59
CA ARG A 109 5.96 0.27 -6.04
C ARG A 109 4.88 -0.64 -6.62
N GLN A 110 4.84 -1.91 -6.20
CA GLN A 110 3.85 -2.87 -6.67
C GLN A 110 2.44 -2.51 -6.21
N LEU A 111 2.25 -2.10 -4.96
CA LEU A 111 0.96 -1.66 -4.43
C LEU A 111 0.43 -0.40 -5.14
N LYS A 112 1.32 0.54 -5.47
CA LYS A 112 0.97 1.72 -6.26
C LYS A 112 0.57 1.38 -7.68
N MET A 113 1.25 0.41 -8.32
CA MET A 113 0.86 -0.08 -9.65
C MET A 113 -0.54 -0.71 -9.66
N LEU A 114 -0.96 -1.37 -8.59
CA LEU A 114 -2.31 -1.91 -8.44
C LEU A 114 -3.36 -0.82 -8.18
N GLY A 115 -2.95 0.41 -7.93
CA GLY A 115 -3.84 1.57 -7.82
C GLY A 115 -4.71 1.59 -6.57
N TYR A 116 -4.31 0.92 -5.49
CA TYR A 116 -5.06 0.93 -4.23
C TYR A 116 -5.17 2.32 -3.61
N SER A 117 -6.32 2.59 -3.00
CA SER A 117 -6.64 3.86 -2.36
C SER A 117 -6.11 3.95 -0.92
N PHE A 118 -4.86 3.59 -0.73
CA PHE A 118 -4.19 3.74 0.56
C PHE A 118 -3.85 5.20 0.86
N ASP A 119 -3.82 5.53 2.14
CA ASP A 119 -3.28 6.80 2.63
C ASP A 119 -1.76 6.70 2.76
N TRP A 120 -1.06 7.07 1.70
CA TRP A 120 0.39 6.98 1.61
C TRP A 120 1.14 7.97 2.52
N ASP A 121 0.46 8.96 3.07
CA ASP A 121 1.05 9.87 4.06
C ASP A 121 1.08 9.28 5.47
N ARG A 122 0.44 8.12 5.66
CA ARG A 122 0.32 7.42 6.94
C ARG A 122 0.81 5.97 6.87
N VAL A 123 1.87 5.77 6.12
CA VAL A 123 2.54 4.46 6.06
C VAL A 123 3.15 4.13 7.43
N VAL A 124 2.95 2.91 7.87
CA VAL A 124 3.53 2.39 9.12
C VAL A 124 4.63 1.40 8.78
N ASP A 125 5.78 1.60 9.35
CA ASP A 125 6.88 0.64 9.36
C ASP A 125 7.12 0.22 10.79
N THR A 126 7.13 -1.08 11.08
CA THR A 126 7.24 -1.58 12.45
C THR A 126 8.67 -1.60 12.98
N THR A 127 9.67 -1.29 12.16
CA THR A 127 11.10 -1.18 12.55
C THR A 127 11.57 0.24 12.74
#